data_32cd563c8b5a7d02b37dc7b9fc3faf26
#
_entry.id   32cd563c8b5a7d02b37dc7b9fc3faf26
#
_cell.length_a   1.000
_cell.length_b   1.000
_cell.length_c   1.000
_cell.angle_alpha   90.00
_cell.angle_beta   90.00
_cell.angle_gamma   90.00
#
_symmetry.space_group_name_H-M   'P 1'
#
loop_
_entity.id
_entity.type
_entity.pdbx_description
1 polymer ?
#
loop_
_entity_poly.entity_id
_entity_poly.type
_entity_poly.pdbx_seq_one_letter_code
_entity_poly.pdbx_strand_id
1 'polypeptide(L)'
;SLALGTSKKYIIGAFGEEYSKPRQYKTKSKGAQEAHEAIRPTYIENTEIEGTAQEQKLYNLIWKRTIASQMADAKVLKTDIKIASDKATQVGFDGFLKVYMESQDDAQEEAEVLLPELHVGDSLTALGFTADCKFTAPPSRYSEATLVKKLEELGIGRPSTYAPTISTLTTGRGYIVKGDKEGEKIPVTCLAMKTGK
;
A
#
# COMPACT_ATOMS: atom_id res chain seq x y z
N SER A 1 -24.49 -0.33 -11.78
CA SER A 1 -25.00 -0.94 -10.54
C SER A 1 -25.29 0.16 -9.51
N LEU A 2 -26.18 -0.12 -8.56
CA LEU A 2 -26.53 0.81 -7.47
C LEU A 2 -25.28 1.27 -6.70
N ALA A 3 -24.36 0.34 -6.42
CA ALA A 3 -23.13 0.62 -5.68
C ALA A 3 -22.22 1.65 -6.38
N LEU A 4 -22.09 1.59 -7.70
CA LEU A 4 -21.30 2.58 -8.45
C LEU A 4 -21.94 3.97 -8.38
N GLY A 5 -23.27 4.03 -8.44
CA GLY A 5 -24.01 5.30 -8.35
C GLY A 5 -23.90 5.95 -6.97
N THR A 6 -24.05 5.18 -5.90
CA THR A 6 -23.91 5.66 -4.52
C THR A 6 -22.48 6.09 -4.20
N SER A 7 -21.47 5.32 -4.60
CA SER A 7 -20.06 5.68 -4.44
C SER A 7 -19.72 6.98 -5.18
N LYS A 8 -20.17 7.14 -6.42
CA LYS A 8 -19.98 8.37 -7.19
C LYS A 8 -20.58 9.58 -6.47
N LYS A 9 -21.83 9.46 -6.03
CA LYS A 9 -22.53 10.53 -5.31
C LYS A 9 -21.79 10.93 -4.03
N TYR A 10 -21.33 9.93 -3.26
CA TYR A 10 -20.58 10.17 -2.04
C TYR A 10 -19.26 10.89 -2.33
N ILE A 11 -18.47 10.41 -3.31
CA ILE A 11 -17.17 11.00 -3.65
C ILE A 11 -17.33 12.45 -4.10
N ILE A 12 -18.31 12.75 -4.95
CA ILE A 12 -18.56 14.12 -5.40
C ILE A 12 -18.95 15.02 -4.23
N GLY A 13 -19.81 14.55 -3.34
CA GLY A 13 -20.27 15.33 -2.19
C GLY A 13 -19.19 15.58 -1.14
N ALA A 14 -18.30 14.61 -0.91
CA ALA A 14 -17.30 14.67 0.14
C ALA A 14 -15.96 15.28 -0.31
N PHE A 15 -15.57 15.08 -1.58
CA PHE A 15 -14.23 15.44 -2.08
C PHE A 15 -14.26 16.38 -3.29
N GLY A 16 -15.31 16.37 -4.10
CA GLY A 16 -15.41 17.14 -5.33
C GLY A 16 -15.52 16.26 -6.58
N GLU A 17 -15.94 16.87 -7.69
CA GLU A 17 -16.19 16.14 -8.93
C GLU A 17 -14.91 15.60 -9.55
N GLU A 18 -13.80 16.30 -9.43
CA GLU A 18 -12.48 15.94 -9.94
C GLU A 18 -11.93 14.64 -9.31
N TYR A 19 -12.39 14.27 -8.10
CA TYR A 19 -12.02 13.02 -7.42
C TYR A 19 -12.84 11.82 -7.90
N SER A 20 -13.90 12.01 -8.67
CA SER A 20 -14.79 10.93 -9.08
C SER A 20 -14.39 10.34 -10.43
N LYS A 21 -14.02 9.04 -10.45
CA LYS A 21 -13.74 8.28 -11.67
C LYS A 21 -14.30 6.87 -11.54
N PRO A 22 -15.60 6.68 -11.69
CA PRO A 22 -16.21 5.35 -11.57
C PRO A 22 -15.59 4.35 -12.54
N ARG A 23 -15.24 3.16 -12.05
CA ARG A 23 -14.57 2.11 -12.81
C ARG A 23 -15.25 0.78 -12.60
N GLN A 24 -15.19 -0.04 -13.63
CA GLN A 24 -15.55 -1.43 -13.58
C GLN A 24 -14.28 -2.26 -13.85
N TYR A 25 -13.85 -3.03 -12.87
CA TYR A 25 -12.64 -3.84 -12.96
C TYR A 25 -12.93 -5.14 -13.66
N LYS A 26 -12.04 -5.55 -14.58
CA LYS A 26 -12.05 -6.87 -15.17
C LYS A 26 -11.13 -7.78 -14.37
N THR A 27 -11.55 -8.99 -14.14
CA THR A 27 -10.75 -9.99 -13.45
C THR A 27 -9.51 -10.37 -14.28
N LYS A 28 -8.35 -10.37 -13.65
CA LYS A 28 -7.08 -10.79 -14.27
C LYS A 28 -6.66 -12.20 -13.84
N SER A 29 -7.20 -12.71 -12.75
CA SER A 29 -6.84 -14.02 -12.19
C SER A 29 -7.63 -15.15 -12.85
N LYS A 30 -6.93 -16.19 -13.32
CA LYS A 30 -7.55 -17.42 -13.86
C LYS A 30 -8.39 -18.20 -12.83
N GLY A 31 -8.23 -17.88 -11.55
CA GLY A 31 -8.92 -18.52 -10.43
C GLY A 31 -10.05 -17.71 -9.82
N ALA A 32 -10.38 -16.55 -10.38
CA ALA A 32 -11.38 -15.68 -9.80
C ALA A 32 -12.79 -16.29 -9.89
N GLN A 33 -13.53 -16.06 -8.81
CA GLN A 33 -14.94 -16.45 -8.72
C GLN A 33 -15.79 -15.31 -9.26
N GLU A 34 -15.88 -15.19 -10.59
CA GLU A 34 -16.60 -14.10 -11.28
C GLU A 34 -18.11 -14.03 -10.95
N ALA A 35 -18.66 -15.12 -10.43
CA ALA A 35 -20.06 -15.18 -9.99
C ALA A 35 -20.32 -14.43 -8.68
N HIS A 36 -19.29 -13.99 -7.97
CA HIS A 36 -19.42 -13.29 -6.70
C HIS A 36 -19.16 -11.79 -6.86
N GLU A 37 -19.95 -10.99 -6.14
CA GLU A 37 -19.72 -9.57 -6.02
C GLU A 37 -18.51 -9.30 -5.10
N ALA A 38 -17.74 -8.26 -5.40
CA ALA A 38 -16.66 -7.81 -4.51
C ALA A 38 -17.21 -7.40 -3.14
N ILE A 39 -16.44 -7.67 -2.08
CA ILE A 39 -16.77 -7.23 -0.72
C ILE A 39 -16.78 -5.71 -0.68
N ARG A 40 -17.89 -5.13 -0.26
CA ARG A 40 -18.09 -3.69 -0.13
C ARG A 40 -19.09 -3.37 1.00
N PRO A 41 -19.10 -2.16 1.53
CA PRO A 41 -20.16 -1.72 2.43
C PRO A 41 -21.54 -1.77 1.76
N THR A 42 -22.54 -2.15 2.52
CA THR A 42 -23.95 -2.10 2.06
C THR A 42 -24.41 -0.66 1.91
N TYR A 43 -24.02 0.20 2.86
CA TYR A 43 -24.33 1.62 2.89
C TYR A 43 -23.03 2.42 2.89
N ILE A 44 -22.75 3.10 1.78
CA ILE A 44 -21.50 3.85 1.57
C ILE A 44 -21.40 5.08 2.49
N GLU A 45 -22.55 5.67 2.84
CA GLU A 45 -22.66 6.82 3.72
C GLU A 45 -22.24 6.51 5.17
N ASN A 46 -22.27 5.25 5.57
CA ASN A 46 -21.81 4.84 6.88
C ASN A 46 -20.28 4.69 6.88
N THR A 47 -19.58 5.71 7.34
CA THR A 47 -18.11 5.71 7.44
C THR A 47 -17.58 4.89 8.60
N GLU A 48 -18.42 4.65 9.59
CA GLU A 48 -18.13 3.91 10.82
C GLU A 48 -19.25 2.92 11.14
N ILE A 49 -18.93 1.91 11.90
CA ILE A 49 -19.88 0.90 12.42
C ILE A 49 -19.71 0.73 13.92
N GLU A 50 -20.78 0.31 14.59
CA GLU A 50 -20.70 -0.22 15.93
C GLU A 50 -20.07 -1.62 15.89
N GLY A 51 -19.22 -1.94 16.88
CA GLY A 51 -18.56 -3.23 16.97
C GLY A 51 -17.23 -3.18 17.71
N THR A 52 -16.54 -4.30 17.73
CA THR A 52 -15.20 -4.41 18.33
C THR A 52 -14.18 -3.60 17.54
N ALA A 53 -13.04 -3.26 18.17
CA ALA A 53 -11.96 -2.54 17.51
C ALA A 53 -11.43 -3.27 16.24
N GLN A 54 -11.49 -4.59 16.21
CA GLN A 54 -11.09 -5.38 15.04
C GLN A 54 -12.10 -5.27 13.90
N GLU A 55 -13.39 -5.34 14.21
CA GLU A 55 -14.47 -5.17 13.23
C GLU A 55 -14.46 -3.76 12.64
N GLN A 56 -14.27 -2.74 13.46
CA GLN A 56 -14.15 -1.35 13.01
C GLN A 56 -12.95 -1.14 12.07
N LYS A 57 -11.77 -1.72 12.40
CA LYS A 57 -10.59 -1.68 11.54
C LYS A 57 -10.84 -2.37 10.20
N LEU A 58 -11.44 -3.54 10.22
CA LEU A 58 -11.76 -4.28 9.00
C LEU A 58 -12.77 -3.53 8.14
N TYR A 59 -13.84 -3.00 8.75
CA TYR A 59 -14.83 -2.20 8.03
C TYR A 59 -14.21 -0.97 7.38
N ASN A 60 -13.39 -0.23 8.14
CA ASN A 60 -12.70 0.96 7.63
C ASN A 60 -11.80 0.64 6.43
N LEU A 61 -11.06 -0.47 6.48
CA LEU A 61 -10.26 -0.95 5.35
C LEU A 61 -11.13 -1.23 4.12
N ILE A 62 -12.21 -1.98 4.28
CA ILE A 62 -13.15 -2.32 3.19
C ILE A 62 -13.78 -1.04 2.63
N TRP A 63 -14.23 -0.14 3.49
CA TRP A 63 -14.85 1.13 3.11
C TRP A 63 -13.88 2.01 2.31
N LYS A 64 -12.68 2.25 2.85
CA LYS A 64 -11.63 3.05 2.18
C LYS A 64 -11.26 2.46 0.83
N ARG A 65 -11.05 1.15 0.76
CA ARG A 65 -10.70 0.47 -0.48
C ARG A 65 -11.82 0.55 -1.51
N THR A 66 -13.07 0.44 -1.09
CA THR A 66 -14.24 0.60 -1.96
C THR A 66 -14.30 2.01 -2.56
N ILE A 67 -14.20 3.05 -1.72
CA ILE A 67 -14.23 4.44 -2.17
C ILE A 67 -13.04 4.75 -3.08
N ALA A 68 -11.81 4.42 -2.65
CA ALA A 68 -10.59 4.66 -3.43
C ALA A 68 -10.63 3.99 -4.81
N SER A 69 -11.24 2.81 -4.92
CA SER A 69 -11.39 2.12 -6.21
C SER A 69 -12.22 2.90 -7.23
N GLN A 70 -13.08 3.80 -6.78
CA GLN A 70 -13.95 4.63 -7.61
C GLN A 70 -13.48 6.09 -7.73
N MET A 71 -12.33 6.41 -7.13
CA MET A 71 -11.72 7.74 -7.19
C MET A 71 -10.77 7.88 -8.39
N ALA A 72 -10.49 9.13 -8.75
CA ALA A 72 -9.50 9.45 -9.78
C ALA A 72 -8.10 9.02 -9.37
N ASP A 73 -7.29 8.71 -10.38
CA ASP A 73 -5.89 8.37 -10.17
C ASP A 73 -5.12 9.54 -9.55
N ALA A 74 -4.25 9.26 -8.60
CA ALA A 74 -3.30 10.23 -8.13
C ALA A 74 -2.33 10.58 -9.26
N LYS A 75 -1.99 11.86 -9.40
CA LYS A 75 -0.94 12.32 -10.30
C LYS A 75 0.31 12.57 -9.47
N VAL A 76 1.25 11.66 -9.58
CA VAL A 76 2.52 11.73 -8.86
C VAL A 76 3.57 12.32 -9.80
N LEU A 77 4.18 13.43 -9.40
CA LEU A 77 5.31 14.00 -10.10
C LEU A 77 6.60 13.40 -9.51
N LYS A 78 7.26 12.56 -10.31
CA LYS A 78 8.55 11.99 -9.93
C LYS A 78 9.66 12.93 -10.39
N THR A 79 10.38 13.51 -9.43
CA THR A 79 11.55 14.35 -9.72
C THR A 79 12.81 13.56 -9.39
N ASP A 80 13.61 13.26 -10.42
CA ASP A 80 14.93 12.65 -10.25
C ASP A 80 15.98 13.77 -10.14
N ILE A 81 16.53 13.99 -8.95
CA ILE A 81 17.62 14.95 -8.72
C ILE A 81 18.94 14.20 -8.88
N LYS A 82 19.70 14.50 -9.94
CA LYS A 82 20.97 13.79 -10.25
C LYS A 82 22.13 14.09 -9.29
N ILE A 83 21.97 15.01 -8.36
CA ILE A 83 23.00 15.40 -7.38
C ILE A 83 22.95 14.51 -6.13
N ALA A 84 21.77 13.97 -5.79
CA ALA A 84 21.59 12.96 -4.76
C ALA A 84 21.13 11.66 -5.41
N SER A 85 21.57 10.52 -4.92
CA SER A 85 21.17 9.20 -5.42
C SER A 85 19.73 8.82 -5.04
N ASP A 86 19.01 9.70 -4.35
CA ASP A 86 17.67 9.43 -3.84
C ASP A 86 16.61 9.88 -4.85
N LYS A 87 15.68 8.96 -5.11
CA LYS A 87 14.49 9.23 -5.90
C LYS A 87 13.43 9.80 -4.99
N ALA A 88 13.03 11.02 -5.22
CA ALA A 88 11.95 11.65 -4.49
C ALA A 88 10.72 11.79 -5.37
N THR A 89 9.56 11.62 -4.77
CA THR A 89 8.25 11.66 -5.44
C THR A 89 7.43 12.81 -4.88
N GLN A 90 6.94 13.69 -5.75
CA GLN A 90 6.02 14.75 -5.38
C GLN A 90 4.60 14.40 -5.83
N VAL A 91 3.63 14.51 -4.93
CA VAL A 91 2.20 14.32 -5.24
C VAL A 91 1.65 15.64 -5.81
N GLY A 92 1.35 15.66 -7.10
CA GLY A 92 0.76 16.83 -7.77
C GLY A 92 -0.76 16.88 -7.64
N PHE A 93 -1.42 15.73 -7.51
CA PHE A 93 -2.85 15.60 -7.23
C PHE A 93 -3.07 14.31 -6.45
N ASP A 94 -3.63 14.41 -5.25
CA ASP A 94 -3.74 13.31 -4.30
C ASP A 94 -4.74 12.20 -4.71
N GLY A 95 -5.77 12.53 -5.49
CA GLY A 95 -6.71 11.53 -6.02
C GLY A 95 -7.17 10.52 -4.97
N PHE A 96 -7.05 9.23 -5.26
CA PHE A 96 -7.43 8.16 -4.33
C PHE A 96 -6.56 8.09 -3.06
N LEU A 97 -5.34 8.65 -3.08
CA LEU A 97 -4.44 8.68 -1.91
C LEU A 97 -5.02 9.48 -0.76
N LYS A 98 -5.96 10.39 -1.02
CA LYS A 98 -6.68 11.15 0.02
C LYS A 98 -7.46 10.24 0.99
N VAL A 99 -7.86 9.07 0.53
CA VAL A 99 -8.68 8.13 1.31
C VAL A 99 -7.90 6.87 1.67
N TYR A 100 -7.06 6.37 0.77
CA TYR A 100 -6.42 5.08 0.89
C TYR A 100 -4.95 5.15 0.50
N MET A 101 -4.10 4.85 1.47
CA MET A 101 -2.69 4.54 1.24
C MET A 101 -2.47 3.07 1.57
N GLU A 102 -1.98 2.30 0.61
CA GLU A 102 -1.63 0.90 0.81
C GLU A 102 -0.30 0.83 1.54
N SER A 103 -0.30 0.24 2.75
CA SER A 103 0.96 -0.10 3.42
C SER A 103 1.59 -1.27 2.67
N GLN A 104 2.82 -1.11 2.24
CA GLN A 104 3.58 -2.19 1.64
C GLN A 104 4.31 -2.95 2.75
N ASP A 105 3.83 -4.17 3.05
CA ASP A 105 4.44 -5.02 4.08
C ASP A 105 5.87 -5.46 3.74
N ASP A 106 6.30 -5.37 2.48
CA ASP A 106 7.57 -5.89 1.96
C ASP A 106 8.57 -4.83 1.49
N ALA A 107 8.19 -3.56 1.43
CA ALA A 107 9.14 -2.50 1.11
C ALA A 107 9.77 -1.98 2.41
N GLN A 108 11.09 -2.03 2.49
CA GLN A 108 11.79 -1.11 3.39
C GLN A 108 11.20 0.26 3.14
N GLU A 109 10.65 0.86 4.20
CA GLU A 109 10.09 2.22 4.16
C GLU A 109 11.15 3.19 3.63
N GLU A 110 11.23 3.32 2.31
CA GLU A 110 11.72 4.56 1.74
C GLU A 110 10.62 5.58 2.07
N ALA A 111 10.79 6.30 3.16
CA ALA A 111 9.90 7.37 3.52
C ALA A 111 9.75 8.26 2.28
N GLU A 112 8.53 8.35 1.75
CA GLU A 112 8.23 9.28 0.67
C GLU A 112 8.49 10.69 1.20
N VAL A 113 9.67 11.21 0.92
CA VAL A 113 10.01 12.58 1.28
C VAL A 113 9.27 13.49 0.32
N LEU A 114 8.27 14.20 0.84
CA LEU A 114 7.62 15.28 0.12
C LEU A 114 8.67 16.38 -0.11
N LEU A 115 9.19 16.44 -1.32
CA LEU A 115 10.09 17.51 -1.70
C LEU A 115 9.32 18.82 -1.92
N PRO A 116 9.91 19.97 -1.58
CA PRO A 116 9.40 21.26 -2.00
C PRO A 116 9.44 21.37 -3.53
N GLU A 117 8.68 22.29 -4.09
CA GLU A 117 8.73 22.60 -5.51
C GLU A 117 10.11 23.11 -5.89
N LEU A 118 10.79 22.42 -6.80
CA LEU A 118 12.14 22.75 -7.26
C LEU A 118 12.13 22.96 -8.78
N HIS A 119 12.87 23.99 -9.22
CA HIS A 119 13.01 24.33 -10.61
C HIS A 119 14.45 24.16 -11.11
N VAL A 120 14.62 23.97 -12.40
CA VAL A 120 15.96 23.92 -13.01
C VAL A 120 16.66 25.27 -12.86
N GLY A 121 17.80 25.28 -12.18
CA GLY A 121 18.58 26.50 -11.89
C GLY A 121 18.45 26.99 -10.45
N ASP A 122 17.64 26.33 -9.63
CA ASP A 122 17.57 26.65 -8.20
C ASP A 122 18.92 26.39 -7.53
N SER A 123 19.31 27.31 -6.65
CA SER A 123 20.55 27.20 -5.88
C SER A 123 20.28 26.48 -4.57
N LEU A 124 20.89 25.32 -4.38
CA LEU A 124 20.75 24.52 -3.18
C LEU A 124 21.99 24.65 -2.29
N THR A 125 21.77 24.78 -0.99
CA THR A 125 22.86 24.79 -0.01
C THR A 125 22.99 23.42 0.64
N ALA A 126 24.15 22.77 0.47
CA ALA A 126 24.43 21.51 1.13
C ALA A 126 24.65 21.75 2.64
N LEU A 127 23.83 21.14 3.47
CA LEU A 127 23.94 21.21 4.95
C LEU A 127 24.83 20.10 5.50
N GLY A 128 24.98 19.00 4.77
CA GLY A 128 25.81 17.88 5.15
C GLY A 128 25.74 16.77 4.11
N PHE A 129 26.65 15.82 4.26
CA PHE A 129 26.70 14.59 3.47
C PHE A 129 26.77 13.41 4.41
N THR A 130 25.97 12.37 4.16
CA THR A 130 26.07 11.09 4.85
C THR A 130 26.30 9.99 3.82
N ALA A 131 27.20 9.07 4.14
CA ALA A 131 27.45 7.88 3.35
C ALA A 131 27.29 6.66 4.24
N ASP A 132 26.26 5.86 3.96
CA ASP A 132 25.94 4.66 4.72
C ASP A 132 26.38 3.43 3.92
N CYS A 133 27.15 2.55 4.57
CA CYS A 133 27.46 1.24 4.01
C CYS A 133 26.20 0.36 4.12
N LYS A 134 25.64 -0.07 3.00
CA LYS A 134 24.48 -0.97 2.95
C LYS A 134 24.89 -2.32 2.37
N PHE A 135 24.34 -3.39 2.93
CA PHE A 135 24.51 -4.73 2.41
C PHE A 135 23.21 -5.19 1.76
N THR A 136 23.31 -6.03 0.74
CA THR A 136 22.15 -6.72 0.18
C THR A 136 21.58 -7.67 1.22
N ALA A 137 20.27 -7.61 1.42
CA ALA A 137 19.58 -8.54 2.30
C ALA A 137 19.02 -9.74 1.51
N PRO A 138 18.94 -10.93 2.12
CA PRO A 138 18.18 -12.03 1.53
C PRO A 138 16.70 -11.66 1.43
N PRO A 139 15.92 -12.37 0.58
CA PRO A 139 14.48 -12.17 0.54
C PRO A 139 13.87 -12.33 1.94
N SER A 140 12.92 -11.45 2.26
CA SER A 140 12.18 -11.53 3.52
C SER A 140 11.37 -12.83 3.62
N ARG A 141 11.13 -13.28 4.86
CA ARG A 141 10.23 -14.42 5.10
C ARG A 141 8.81 -14.01 4.74
N TYR A 142 7.99 -14.98 4.37
CA TYR A 142 6.60 -14.71 4.04
C TYR A 142 5.81 -14.25 5.27
N SER A 143 5.09 -13.15 5.14
CA SER A 143 3.92 -12.84 5.96
C SER A 143 2.72 -13.66 5.46
N GLU A 144 1.61 -13.70 6.22
CA GLU A 144 0.40 -14.37 5.71
C GLU A 144 -0.09 -13.74 4.39
N ALA A 145 -0.03 -12.42 4.29
CA ALA A 145 -0.44 -11.69 3.09
C ALA A 145 0.43 -12.03 1.88
N THR A 146 1.75 -12.01 2.04
CA THR A 146 2.67 -12.34 0.94
C THR A 146 2.65 -13.80 0.56
N LEU A 147 2.36 -14.70 1.52
CA LEU A 147 2.13 -16.11 1.25
C LEU A 147 0.87 -16.33 0.41
N VAL A 148 -0.25 -15.67 0.76
CA VAL A 148 -1.47 -15.72 -0.03
C VAL A 148 -1.24 -15.20 -1.44
N LYS A 149 -0.56 -14.08 -1.58
CA LYS A 149 -0.18 -13.52 -2.89
C LYS A 149 0.64 -14.53 -3.70
N LYS A 150 1.60 -15.19 -3.06
CA LYS A 150 2.43 -16.21 -3.73
C LYS A 150 1.63 -17.44 -4.16
N LEU A 151 0.70 -17.91 -3.35
CA LEU A 151 -0.20 -18.99 -3.69
C LEU A 151 -1.08 -18.62 -4.91
N GLU A 152 -1.59 -17.38 -4.94
CA GLU A 152 -2.38 -16.87 -6.06
C GLU A 152 -1.54 -16.79 -7.35
N GLU A 153 -0.32 -16.26 -7.30
CA GLU A 153 0.61 -16.19 -8.42
C GLU A 153 0.90 -17.59 -9.02
N LEU A 154 1.04 -18.59 -8.15
CA LEU A 154 1.30 -19.97 -8.54
C LEU A 154 0.02 -20.73 -8.96
N GLY A 155 -1.16 -20.13 -8.83
CA GLY A 155 -2.44 -20.77 -9.12
C GLY A 155 -2.82 -21.85 -8.12
N ILE A 156 -2.26 -21.83 -6.91
CA ILE A 156 -2.52 -22.80 -5.84
C ILE A 156 -3.64 -22.27 -4.94
N GLY A 157 -4.71 -23.02 -4.84
CA GLY A 157 -5.88 -22.66 -4.02
C GLY A 157 -6.83 -21.66 -4.68
N ARG A 158 -7.72 -21.12 -3.86
CA ARG A 158 -8.76 -20.15 -4.22
C ARG A 158 -8.95 -19.18 -3.06
N PRO A 159 -9.57 -18.02 -3.23
CA PRO A 159 -9.84 -17.09 -2.13
C PRO A 159 -10.50 -17.76 -0.91
N SER A 160 -11.44 -18.65 -1.12
CA SER A 160 -12.13 -19.39 -0.06
C SER A 160 -11.28 -20.45 0.63
N THR A 161 -10.13 -20.84 0.06
CA THR A 161 -9.28 -21.93 0.60
C THR A 161 -7.94 -21.44 1.13
N TYR A 162 -7.54 -20.20 0.93
CA TYR A 162 -6.23 -19.70 1.40
C TYR A 162 -6.11 -19.78 2.93
N ALA A 163 -7.07 -19.25 3.67
CA ALA A 163 -7.03 -19.26 5.12
C ALA A 163 -7.07 -20.70 5.70
N PRO A 164 -7.97 -21.60 5.28
CA PRO A 164 -7.94 -22.99 5.69
C PRO A 164 -6.63 -23.71 5.37
N THR A 165 -6.04 -23.45 4.19
CA THR A 165 -4.76 -24.05 3.79
C THR A 165 -3.63 -23.61 4.72
N ILE A 166 -3.52 -22.32 5.00
CA ILE A 166 -2.50 -21.78 5.93
C ILE A 166 -2.69 -22.37 7.32
N SER A 167 -3.92 -22.39 7.83
CA SER A 167 -4.24 -23.00 9.12
C SER A 167 -3.85 -24.49 9.19
N THR A 168 -4.10 -25.24 8.13
CA THR A 168 -3.70 -26.67 8.05
C THR A 168 -2.20 -26.83 8.06
N LEU A 169 -1.45 -25.97 7.34
CA LEU A 169 0.00 -26.04 7.26
C LEU A 169 0.68 -25.63 8.57
N THR A 170 0.11 -24.67 9.30
CA THR A 170 0.67 -24.17 10.56
C THR A 170 0.20 -25.01 11.75
N THR A 171 -1.10 -24.97 12.05
CA THR A 171 -1.65 -25.54 13.28
C THR A 171 -2.03 -27.02 13.11
N GLY A 172 -2.55 -27.39 11.92
CA GLY A 172 -3.06 -28.75 11.71
C GLY A 172 -1.96 -29.78 11.50
N ARG A 173 -0.94 -29.49 10.70
CA ARG A 173 0.15 -30.41 10.37
C ARG A 173 1.53 -29.96 10.81
N GLY A 174 1.69 -28.70 11.21
CA GLY A 174 2.97 -28.16 11.70
C GLY A 174 4.10 -28.15 10.66
N TYR A 175 3.78 -28.12 9.37
CA TYR A 175 4.80 -28.10 8.31
C TYR A 175 5.53 -26.77 8.25
N ILE A 176 4.88 -25.69 8.67
CA ILE A 176 5.46 -24.36 8.81
C ILE A 176 5.12 -23.80 10.19
N VAL A 177 6.04 -23.03 10.73
CA VAL A 177 5.87 -22.37 12.04
C VAL A 177 5.64 -20.89 11.81
N LYS A 178 4.58 -20.35 12.40
CA LYS A 178 4.32 -18.91 12.46
C LYS A 178 4.96 -18.36 13.74
N GLY A 179 5.73 -17.32 13.62
CA GLY A 179 6.35 -16.64 14.77
C GLY A 179 7.12 -15.42 14.32
N ASP A 180 7.38 -14.54 15.26
CA ASP A 180 8.23 -13.39 15.04
C ASP A 180 9.68 -13.83 15.24
N LYS A 181 10.53 -13.46 14.32
CA LYS A 181 11.97 -13.67 14.41
C LYS A 181 12.66 -12.33 14.20
N GLU A 182 13.36 -11.88 15.23
CA GLU A 182 14.20 -10.70 15.09
C GLU A 182 15.27 -10.92 14.01
N GLY A 183 15.50 -9.88 13.22
CA GLY A 183 16.57 -9.85 12.25
C GLY A 183 17.94 -9.79 12.94
N GLU A 184 18.97 -10.28 12.26
CA GLU A 184 20.33 -10.13 12.72
C GLU A 184 20.80 -8.69 12.50
N LYS A 185 21.26 -8.04 13.59
CA LYS A 185 21.79 -6.66 13.51
C LYS A 185 23.21 -6.71 12.97
N ILE A 186 23.40 -6.21 11.76
CA ILE A 186 24.72 -6.09 11.14
C ILE A 186 25.23 -4.67 11.38
N PRO A 187 26.41 -4.49 12.03
CA PRO A 187 26.98 -3.18 12.20
C PRO A 187 27.37 -2.58 10.85
N VAL A 188 26.95 -1.35 10.60
CA VAL A 188 27.28 -0.62 9.37
C VAL A 188 28.11 0.62 9.70
N THR A 189 29.03 0.95 8.82
CA THR A 189 29.81 2.17 8.93
C THR A 189 29.06 3.30 8.27
N CYS A 190 28.79 4.37 9.03
CA CYS A 190 28.22 5.59 8.53
C CYS A 190 29.28 6.70 8.60
N LEU A 191 29.54 7.37 7.49
CA LEU A 191 30.39 8.55 7.41
C LEU A 191 29.49 9.77 7.30
N ALA A 192 29.59 10.68 8.25
CA ALA A 192 28.84 11.93 8.22
C ALA A 192 29.80 13.12 8.19
N MET A 193 29.63 14.00 7.22
CA MET A 193 30.35 15.25 7.08
C MET A 193 29.34 16.41 7.14
N LYS A 194 29.54 17.31 8.09
CA LYS A 194 28.77 18.55 8.17
C LYS A 194 29.56 19.64 7.43
N THR A 195 28.89 20.35 6.55
CA THR A 195 29.48 21.55 5.96
C THR A 195 29.58 22.61 7.05
N GLY A 196 30.79 23.09 7.32
CA GLY A 196 31.02 24.21 8.23
C GLY A 196 30.28 25.46 7.73
N LYS A 197 29.82 26.31 8.69
CA LYS A 197 29.33 27.64 8.38
C LYS A 197 30.48 28.50 7.90
#